data_4cf0d22a9aa6b2931b55b40b803211d0
#
_entry.id   4cf0d22a9aa6b2931b55b40b803211d0
#
_cell.length_a   1.000
_cell.length_b   1.000
_cell.length_c   1.000
_cell.angle_alpha   90.00
_cell.angle_beta   90.00
_cell.angle_gamma   90.00
#
_symmetry.space_group_name_H-M   'P 1'
#
loop_
_entity.id
_entity.type
_entity.pdbx_description
1 polymer ?
#
loop_
_entity_poly.entity_id
_entity_poly.type
_entity_poly.pdbx_seq_one_letter_code
_entity_poly.pdbx_strand_id
1 'polypeptide(L)'
;CLGGVPRHVIPSFRIANEAIEKDIALMEKYGVEVKCGAPAPSVEELKKQGYTHILLAVGAWKPGKLDIAGDVAGAIQWMKGVKAGNIAVAGNIVVVGGGNTAMDAARLAKRSGAESVTLVYRRTRKYMPADEHELALALADGVTFAELAAPVKQADGVLTCEKMVLGEADASGRRSPVGSGEFFTVPCDLVISAVGEQVDDVLMAANGIELDKKGRPAFQTNVEGVYAAGDAKRGPATVVEGIADAAAFAEAVIGKAYTYDIPEQAYVTKADAEAKKGILKMSECICCEGDRCLQCATVCENCVDSCPNRANVAIRMADGSHQIVHVDKMCNECGNCT
;
A
#
# COMPACT_ATOMS: atom_id res chain seq x y z
N CYS A 1 8.15 12.33 -14.10
CA CYS A 1 8.01 10.90 -14.47
C CYS A 1 6.63 10.41 -14.08
N LEU A 2 6.03 9.53 -14.89
CA LEU A 2 4.77 8.87 -14.57
C LEU A 2 4.94 7.76 -13.54
N GLY A 3 3.87 7.40 -12.84
CA GLY A 3 3.79 6.27 -11.92
C GLY A 3 4.01 6.61 -10.44
N GLY A 4 4.48 7.81 -10.10
CA GLY A 4 4.56 8.30 -8.71
C GLY A 4 5.19 7.32 -7.71
N VAL A 5 4.64 7.26 -6.50
CA VAL A 5 5.06 6.35 -5.42
C VAL A 5 4.99 4.88 -5.83
N PRO A 6 3.92 4.38 -6.48
CA PRO A 6 3.86 2.98 -6.90
C PRO A 6 5.06 2.55 -7.77
N ARG A 7 5.45 3.38 -8.73
CA ARG A 7 6.55 3.04 -9.65
C ARG A 7 7.92 3.27 -9.05
N HIS A 8 8.11 4.38 -8.34
CA HIS A 8 9.44 4.86 -7.99
C HIS A 8 9.85 4.58 -6.54
N VAL A 9 8.92 4.21 -5.68
CA VAL A 9 9.16 4.00 -4.25
C VAL A 9 8.80 2.58 -3.82
N ILE A 10 7.56 2.14 -4.07
CA ILE A 10 7.11 0.80 -3.65
C ILE A 10 8.05 -0.26 -4.24
N PRO A 11 8.57 -1.17 -3.40
CA PRO A 11 9.53 -2.18 -3.85
C PRO A 11 8.96 -3.09 -4.96
N SER A 12 9.84 -3.52 -5.90
CA SER A 12 9.41 -4.34 -7.05
C SER A 12 8.92 -5.74 -6.67
N PHE A 13 9.24 -6.22 -5.46
CA PHE A 13 8.67 -7.45 -4.95
C PHE A 13 7.20 -7.33 -4.49
N ARG A 14 6.68 -6.11 -4.37
CA ARG A 14 5.26 -5.85 -4.10
C ARG A 14 4.47 -5.60 -5.37
N ILE A 15 4.98 -4.76 -6.24
CA ILE A 15 4.33 -4.43 -7.51
C ILE A 15 5.39 -4.36 -8.61
N ALA A 16 5.19 -5.16 -9.65
CA ALA A 16 6.06 -5.16 -10.81
C ALA A 16 5.87 -3.88 -11.64
N ASN A 17 6.98 -3.33 -12.13
CA ASN A 17 6.94 -2.11 -12.95
C ASN A 17 6.10 -2.31 -14.22
N GLU A 18 6.12 -3.50 -14.80
CA GLU A 18 5.38 -3.88 -16.01
C GLU A 18 3.85 -3.71 -15.85
N ALA A 19 3.33 -3.94 -14.64
CA ALA A 19 1.91 -3.71 -14.34
C ALA A 19 1.57 -2.23 -14.43
N ILE A 20 2.42 -1.38 -13.82
CA ILE A 20 2.24 0.09 -13.82
C ILE A 20 2.41 0.66 -15.24
N GLU A 21 3.35 0.12 -16.02
CA GLU A 21 3.60 0.55 -17.40
C GLU A 21 2.41 0.24 -18.33
N LYS A 22 1.71 -0.86 -18.10
CA LYS A 22 0.47 -1.17 -18.84
C LYS A 22 -0.62 -0.13 -18.58
N ASP A 23 -0.79 0.29 -17.33
CA ASP A 23 -1.78 1.32 -16.97
C ASP A 23 -1.39 2.69 -17.55
N ILE A 24 -0.10 3.03 -17.53
CA ILE A 24 0.40 4.26 -18.17
C ILE A 24 0.13 4.25 -19.68
N ALA A 25 0.44 3.15 -20.36
CA ALA A 25 0.18 3.00 -21.80
C ALA A 25 -1.31 3.09 -22.14
N LEU A 26 -2.18 2.63 -21.22
CA LEU A 26 -3.63 2.77 -21.38
C LEU A 26 -4.06 4.24 -21.34
N MET A 27 -3.54 5.04 -20.43
CA MET A 27 -3.82 6.47 -20.36
C MET A 27 -3.43 7.19 -21.66
N GLU A 28 -2.25 6.91 -22.19
CA GLU A 28 -1.79 7.47 -23.46
C GLU A 28 -2.72 7.07 -24.62
N LYS A 29 -3.19 5.81 -24.64
CA LYS A 29 -4.14 5.31 -25.64
C LYS A 29 -5.49 6.04 -25.58
N TYR A 30 -5.91 6.50 -24.40
CA TYR A 30 -7.11 7.34 -24.24
C TYR A 30 -6.87 8.83 -24.54
N GLY A 31 -5.71 9.20 -25.06
CA GLY A 31 -5.41 10.56 -25.49
C GLY A 31 -5.06 11.52 -24.36
N VAL A 32 -4.64 11.01 -23.20
CA VAL A 32 -4.15 11.86 -22.11
C VAL A 32 -2.81 12.47 -22.51
N GLU A 33 -2.75 13.80 -22.61
CA GLU A 33 -1.50 14.52 -22.87
C GLU A 33 -0.64 14.54 -21.59
N VAL A 34 0.59 14.03 -21.70
CA VAL A 34 1.51 13.93 -20.57
C VAL A 34 2.72 14.84 -20.79
N LYS A 35 2.96 15.75 -19.84
CA LYS A 35 4.11 16.66 -19.82
C LYS A 35 5.05 16.28 -18.68
N CYS A 36 6.07 15.49 -18.97
CA CYS A 36 7.13 15.12 -18.02
C CYS A 36 8.31 16.10 -18.09
N GLY A 37 9.06 16.19 -16.97
CA GLY A 37 10.29 17.00 -16.92
C GLY A 37 10.08 18.52 -16.90
N ALA A 38 8.84 18.97 -16.80
CA ALA A 38 8.50 20.38 -16.66
C ALA A 38 8.07 20.70 -15.21
N PRO A 39 8.32 21.91 -14.70
CA PRO A 39 7.71 22.39 -13.47
C PRO A 39 6.19 22.35 -13.60
N ALA A 40 5.49 21.97 -12.54
CA ALA A 40 4.04 22.08 -12.51
C ALA A 40 3.65 23.57 -12.60
N PRO A 41 2.78 23.96 -13.55
CA PRO A 41 2.28 25.34 -13.60
C PRO A 41 1.43 25.62 -12.36
N SER A 42 1.35 26.88 -11.96
CA SER A 42 0.45 27.29 -10.89
C SER A 42 -1.01 27.13 -11.30
N VAL A 43 -1.91 27.07 -10.32
CA VAL A 43 -3.35 27.05 -10.57
C VAL A 43 -3.79 28.28 -11.37
N GLU A 44 -3.21 29.45 -11.08
CA GLU A 44 -3.50 30.69 -11.81
C GLU A 44 -3.10 30.60 -13.29
N GLU A 45 -1.90 30.06 -13.59
CA GLU A 45 -1.43 29.86 -14.96
C GLU A 45 -2.31 28.85 -15.73
N LEU A 46 -2.74 27.77 -15.08
CA LEU A 46 -3.66 26.81 -15.69
C LEU A 46 -5.01 27.45 -16.02
N LYS A 47 -5.55 28.27 -15.11
CA LYS A 47 -6.80 29.01 -15.35
C LYS A 47 -6.66 30.01 -16.51
N LYS A 48 -5.52 30.70 -16.62
CA LYS A 48 -5.23 31.59 -17.76
C LYS A 48 -5.12 30.83 -19.09
N GLN A 49 -4.71 29.57 -19.05
CA GLN A 49 -4.70 28.68 -20.22
C GLN A 49 -6.08 28.10 -20.58
N GLY A 50 -7.11 28.42 -19.81
CA GLY A 50 -8.51 28.00 -20.08
C GLY A 50 -8.93 26.71 -19.39
N TYR A 51 -8.11 26.14 -18.50
CA TYR A 51 -8.53 24.97 -17.71
C TYR A 51 -9.56 25.38 -16.65
N THR A 52 -10.72 24.76 -16.72
CA THR A 52 -11.86 25.03 -15.81
C THR A 52 -11.88 24.10 -14.60
N HIS A 53 -11.28 22.91 -14.73
CA HIS A 53 -11.19 21.90 -13.69
C HIS A 53 -9.72 21.47 -13.52
N ILE A 54 -9.20 21.59 -12.33
CA ILE A 54 -7.81 21.29 -11.98
C ILE A 54 -7.81 20.29 -10.84
N LEU A 55 -7.16 19.14 -11.02
CA LEU A 55 -6.99 18.13 -9.98
C LEU A 55 -5.55 18.12 -9.45
N LEU A 56 -5.39 18.40 -8.17
CA LEU A 56 -4.13 18.29 -7.47
C LEU A 56 -3.95 16.85 -6.94
N ALA A 57 -3.26 16.01 -7.69
CA ALA A 57 -2.93 14.63 -7.34
C ALA A 57 -1.42 14.47 -7.10
N VAL A 58 -0.81 15.46 -6.44
CA VAL A 58 0.64 15.60 -6.26
C VAL A 58 1.23 14.66 -5.22
N GLY A 59 0.39 13.93 -4.47
CA GLY A 59 0.81 13.02 -3.43
C GLY A 59 1.25 13.71 -2.13
N ALA A 60 1.88 12.94 -1.23
CA ALA A 60 2.47 13.40 0.03
C ALA A 60 3.93 12.96 0.08
N TRP A 61 4.83 13.86 -0.27
CA TRP A 61 6.26 13.57 -0.43
C TRP A 61 7.14 14.17 0.67
N LYS A 62 6.57 15.05 1.50
CA LYS A 62 7.31 15.70 2.59
C LYS A 62 7.44 14.70 3.74
N PRO A 63 8.67 14.34 4.17
CA PRO A 63 8.83 13.39 5.25
C PRO A 63 8.30 13.96 6.55
N GLY A 64 7.65 13.12 7.35
CA GLY A 64 7.32 13.42 8.74
C GLY A 64 8.60 13.64 9.53
N LYS A 65 8.53 14.55 10.52
CA LYS A 65 9.70 14.91 11.33
C LYS A 65 9.96 13.83 12.39
N LEU A 66 11.16 13.25 12.33
CA LEU A 66 11.75 12.47 13.42
C LEU A 66 12.87 13.34 14.03
N ASP A 67 12.63 13.88 15.21
CA ASP A 67 13.49 14.86 15.85
C ASP A 67 14.51 14.17 16.76
N ILE A 68 15.52 13.56 16.14
CA ILE A 68 16.64 12.94 16.82
C ILE A 68 17.95 13.42 16.22
N ALA A 69 19.03 13.41 17.02
CA ALA A 69 20.37 13.66 16.50
C ALA A 69 20.89 12.40 15.78
N GLY A 70 21.61 12.61 14.68
CA GLY A 70 22.25 11.55 13.90
C GLY A 70 21.93 11.58 12.42
N ASP A 71 22.32 10.51 11.71
CA ASP A 71 22.07 10.36 10.27
C ASP A 71 20.68 9.74 10.06
N VAL A 72 19.73 10.57 9.64
CA VAL A 72 18.32 10.21 9.48
C VAL A 72 17.87 10.48 8.04
N ALA A 73 17.49 9.44 7.33
CA ALA A 73 16.91 9.52 6.00
C ALA A 73 15.38 9.35 6.04
N GLY A 74 14.67 10.11 5.23
CA GLY A 74 13.23 9.89 5.02
C GLY A 74 12.97 8.64 4.18
N ALA A 75 12.03 7.78 4.61
CA ALA A 75 11.78 6.47 4.00
C ALA A 75 11.48 6.56 2.50
N ILE A 76 10.60 7.48 2.07
CA ILE A 76 10.22 7.64 0.65
C ILE A 76 11.42 7.99 -0.22
N GLN A 77 12.23 8.96 0.20
CA GLN A 77 13.40 9.39 -0.58
C GLN A 77 14.48 8.32 -0.61
N TRP A 78 14.69 7.65 0.53
CA TRP A 78 15.65 6.56 0.63
C TRP A 78 15.24 5.38 -0.27
N MET A 79 14.00 4.88 -0.16
CA MET A 79 13.50 3.79 -1.00
C MET A 79 13.55 4.13 -2.49
N LYS A 80 13.20 5.38 -2.85
CA LYS A 80 13.33 5.87 -4.23
C LYS A 80 14.77 5.80 -4.72
N GLY A 81 15.74 6.21 -3.89
CA GLY A 81 17.15 6.16 -4.21
C GLY A 81 17.68 4.73 -4.37
N VAL A 82 17.29 3.82 -3.49
CA VAL A 82 17.64 2.39 -3.59
C VAL A 82 17.05 1.77 -4.85
N LYS A 83 15.77 1.99 -5.10
CA LYS A 83 15.08 1.45 -6.29
C LYS A 83 15.66 1.98 -7.60
N ALA A 84 16.16 3.22 -7.61
CA ALA A 84 16.84 3.83 -8.75
C ALA A 84 18.32 3.39 -8.90
N GLY A 85 18.86 2.61 -7.97
CA GLY A 85 20.28 2.22 -7.96
C GLY A 85 21.26 3.33 -7.53
N ASN A 86 20.75 4.44 -7.00
CA ASN A 86 21.54 5.59 -6.57
C ASN A 86 22.06 5.47 -5.13
N ILE A 87 21.49 4.57 -4.34
CA ILE A 87 21.87 4.31 -2.95
C ILE A 87 22.25 2.84 -2.82
N ALA A 88 23.50 2.58 -2.43
CA ALA A 88 23.95 1.26 -2.01
C ALA A 88 23.50 1.00 -0.57
N VAL A 89 23.00 -0.21 -0.32
CA VAL A 89 22.53 -0.63 1.01
C VAL A 89 23.61 -1.48 1.66
N ALA A 90 24.05 -1.09 2.85
CA ALA A 90 25.05 -1.81 3.64
C ALA A 90 24.87 -1.51 5.14
N GLY A 91 25.56 -2.27 6.00
CA GLY A 91 25.62 -2.05 7.44
C GLY A 91 24.31 -2.32 8.18
N ASN A 92 24.20 -1.71 9.34
CA ASN A 92 23.09 -1.89 10.28
C ASN A 92 22.06 -0.76 10.09
N ILE A 93 20.88 -1.11 9.66
CA ILE A 93 19.82 -0.14 9.37
C ILE A 93 18.70 -0.25 10.40
N VAL A 94 18.31 0.90 10.95
CA VAL A 94 17.14 0.97 11.82
C VAL A 94 16.02 1.72 11.12
N VAL A 95 14.86 1.09 10.99
CA VAL A 95 13.65 1.71 10.45
C VAL A 95 12.73 2.10 11.60
N VAL A 96 12.34 3.36 11.66
CA VAL A 96 11.46 3.89 12.72
C VAL A 96 10.07 4.12 12.16
N GLY A 97 9.10 3.35 12.61
CA GLY A 97 7.71 3.46 12.19
C GLY A 97 6.92 2.18 12.37
N GLY A 98 5.62 2.24 12.11
CA GLY A 98 4.72 1.10 12.26
C GLY A 98 3.66 1.00 11.16
N GLY A 99 3.80 1.76 10.07
CA GLY A 99 2.93 1.71 8.90
C GLY A 99 3.51 0.87 7.76
N ASN A 100 2.75 0.71 6.68
CA ASN A 100 3.18 -0.05 5.51
C ASN A 100 4.49 0.48 4.89
N THR A 101 4.71 1.80 4.90
CA THR A 101 5.98 2.40 4.46
C THR A 101 7.18 1.88 5.27
N ALA A 102 7.00 1.68 6.59
CA ALA A 102 8.07 1.13 7.43
C ALA A 102 8.35 -0.34 7.11
N MET A 103 7.29 -1.14 6.83
CA MET A 103 7.44 -2.53 6.40
C MET A 103 8.20 -2.62 5.08
N ASP A 104 7.81 -1.79 4.10
CA ASP A 104 8.46 -1.74 2.80
C ASP A 104 9.93 -1.33 2.90
N ALA A 105 10.23 -0.29 3.68
CA ALA A 105 11.60 0.17 3.89
C ALA A 105 12.47 -0.90 4.57
N ALA A 106 11.96 -1.56 5.61
CA ALA A 106 12.67 -2.60 6.33
C ALA A 106 12.96 -3.82 5.44
N ARG A 107 11.95 -4.28 4.71
CA ARG A 107 12.10 -5.41 3.78
C ARG A 107 13.03 -5.07 2.62
N LEU A 108 12.92 -3.86 2.07
CA LEU A 108 13.80 -3.40 1.01
C LEU A 108 15.25 -3.34 1.51
N ALA A 109 15.51 -2.78 2.69
CA ALA A 109 16.83 -2.74 3.30
C ALA A 109 17.45 -4.14 3.42
N LYS A 110 16.68 -5.08 4.00
CA LYS A 110 17.17 -6.46 4.19
C LYS A 110 17.44 -7.17 2.89
N ARG A 111 16.54 -7.07 1.93
CA ARG A 111 16.67 -7.71 0.61
C ARG A 111 17.74 -7.07 -0.28
N SER A 112 18.11 -5.81 0.01
CA SER A 112 19.16 -5.09 -0.73
C SER A 112 20.57 -5.24 -0.13
N GLY A 113 20.75 -6.02 0.95
CA GLY A 113 22.05 -6.39 1.47
C GLY A 113 22.46 -5.73 2.79
N ALA A 114 21.54 -5.12 3.54
CA ALA A 114 21.85 -4.67 4.90
C ALA A 114 22.28 -5.85 5.79
N GLU A 115 23.30 -5.66 6.60
CA GLU A 115 23.82 -6.67 7.54
C GLU A 115 22.74 -7.02 8.57
N SER A 116 22.20 -6.01 9.20
CA SER A 116 21.03 -6.15 10.07
C SER A 116 19.99 -5.07 9.79
N VAL A 117 18.72 -5.41 10.03
CA VAL A 117 17.62 -4.44 9.97
C VAL A 117 16.78 -4.59 11.22
N THR A 118 16.63 -3.49 11.96
CA THR A 118 15.75 -3.43 13.13
C THR A 118 14.61 -2.44 12.89
N LEU A 119 13.38 -2.93 13.00
CA LEU A 119 12.19 -2.11 12.97
C LEU A 119 11.86 -1.66 14.39
N VAL A 120 11.90 -0.36 14.64
CA VAL A 120 11.62 0.26 15.94
C VAL A 120 10.25 0.89 15.94
N TYR A 121 9.40 0.50 16.91
CA TYR A 121 8.06 1.01 17.04
C TYR A 121 7.72 1.36 18.49
N ARG A 122 7.22 2.58 18.72
CA ARG A 122 6.94 3.11 20.07
C ARG A 122 5.74 2.53 20.80
N ARG A 123 4.93 1.69 20.14
CA ARG A 123 3.80 0.94 20.72
C ARG A 123 4.01 -0.56 20.52
N THR A 124 3.01 -1.37 20.87
CA THR A 124 3.00 -2.80 20.56
C THR A 124 2.44 -3.07 19.16
N ARG A 125 2.71 -4.29 18.63
CA ARG A 125 2.15 -4.75 17.35
C ARG A 125 0.64 -4.54 17.24
N LYS A 126 -0.10 -4.71 18.31
CA LYS A 126 -1.56 -4.51 18.36
C LYS A 126 -2.01 -3.11 17.90
N TYR A 127 -1.16 -2.10 18.04
CA TYR A 127 -1.48 -0.72 17.69
C TYR A 127 -0.77 -0.25 16.42
N MET A 128 -0.18 -1.17 15.66
CA MET A 128 0.45 -0.84 14.38
C MET A 128 -0.62 -0.48 13.34
N PRO A 129 -0.38 0.57 12.53
CA PRO A 129 -1.21 0.86 11.36
C PRO A 129 -1.01 -0.13 10.21
N ALA A 130 0.16 -0.80 10.15
CA ALA A 130 0.44 -1.83 9.16
C ALA A 130 -0.39 -3.08 9.42
N ASP A 131 -0.73 -3.81 8.36
CA ASP A 131 -1.34 -5.11 8.44
C ASP A 131 -0.42 -6.12 9.16
N GLU A 132 -1.00 -7.03 9.93
CA GLU A 132 -0.24 -8.04 10.69
C GLU A 132 0.57 -8.95 9.74
N HIS A 133 0.01 -9.26 8.59
CA HIS A 133 0.69 -10.04 7.55
C HIS A 133 1.96 -9.34 7.04
N GLU A 134 1.95 -8.02 6.91
CA GLU A 134 3.12 -7.26 6.48
C GLU A 134 4.28 -7.33 7.48
N LEU A 135 3.96 -7.28 8.78
CA LEU A 135 4.95 -7.51 9.82
C LEU A 135 5.49 -8.94 9.77
N ALA A 136 4.62 -9.93 9.59
CA ALA A 136 5.04 -11.34 9.47
C ALA A 136 6.01 -11.53 8.29
N LEU A 137 5.74 -10.93 7.15
CA LEU A 137 6.62 -10.96 5.99
C LEU A 137 7.98 -10.27 6.25
N ALA A 138 7.98 -9.16 6.99
CA ALA A 138 9.23 -8.49 7.37
C ALA A 138 10.08 -9.36 8.31
N LEU A 139 9.47 -10.01 9.29
CA LEU A 139 10.14 -10.97 10.17
C LEU A 139 10.68 -12.18 9.40
N ALA A 140 9.92 -12.70 8.45
CA ALA A 140 10.35 -13.81 7.57
C ALA A 140 11.55 -13.43 6.68
N ASP A 141 11.63 -12.16 6.25
CA ASP A 141 12.80 -11.63 5.54
C ASP A 141 14.03 -11.44 6.47
N GLY A 142 13.91 -11.64 7.78
CA GLY A 142 14.97 -11.52 8.78
C GLY A 142 15.12 -10.13 9.39
N VAL A 143 14.04 -9.33 9.40
CA VAL A 143 13.98 -8.06 10.14
C VAL A 143 13.74 -8.34 11.61
N THR A 144 14.48 -7.69 12.50
CA THR A 144 14.24 -7.71 13.94
C THR A 144 13.20 -6.67 14.32
N PHE A 145 12.24 -7.01 15.17
CA PHE A 145 11.21 -6.07 15.63
C PHE A 145 11.41 -5.69 17.10
N ALA A 146 11.58 -4.40 17.34
CA ALA A 146 11.67 -3.79 18.66
C ALA A 146 10.42 -2.94 18.95
N GLU A 147 9.45 -3.53 19.63
CA GLU A 147 8.27 -2.80 20.09
C GLU A 147 8.53 -2.08 21.41
N LEU A 148 7.67 -1.12 21.75
CA LEU A 148 7.79 -0.28 22.94
C LEU A 148 9.17 0.40 23.01
N ALA A 149 9.64 0.89 21.88
CA ALA A 149 10.92 1.53 21.71
C ALA A 149 10.77 2.87 20.97
N ALA A 150 11.26 3.95 21.56
CA ALA A 150 11.30 5.28 20.96
C ALA A 150 12.76 5.68 20.71
N PRO A 151 13.13 6.07 19.49
CA PRO A 151 14.49 6.51 19.18
C PRO A 151 14.77 7.86 19.86
N VAL A 152 15.98 8.03 20.36
CA VAL A 152 16.42 9.23 21.09
C VAL A 152 17.59 9.89 20.37
N LYS A 153 18.61 9.11 20.04
CA LYS A 153 19.84 9.62 19.42
C LYS A 153 20.56 8.51 18.68
N GLN A 154 21.04 8.80 17.47
CA GLN A 154 21.99 7.94 16.76
C GLN A 154 23.39 8.57 16.83
N ALA A 155 24.35 7.82 17.32
CA ALA A 155 25.76 8.20 17.36
C ALA A 155 26.64 6.96 17.51
N ASP A 156 27.89 7.04 17.06
CA ASP A 156 28.92 6.02 17.26
C ASP A 156 28.49 4.60 16.83
N GLY A 157 27.75 4.51 15.70
CA GLY A 157 27.28 3.24 15.14
C GLY A 157 26.12 2.59 15.93
N VAL A 158 25.45 3.32 16.81
CA VAL A 158 24.31 2.80 17.55
C VAL A 158 23.15 3.82 17.61
N LEU A 159 21.93 3.29 17.66
CA LEU A 159 20.73 4.07 18.02
C LEU A 159 20.39 3.80 19.48
N THR A 160 20.37 4.85 20.29
CA THR A 160 19.82 4.80 21.65
C THR A 160 18.31 4.94 21.58
N CYS A 161 17.61 4.00 22.18
CA CYS A 161 16.15 3.99 22.30
C CYS A 161 15.75 4.05 23.77
N GLU A 162 14.67 4.78 24.05
CA GLU A 162 13.98 4.71 25.34
C GLU A 162 12.93 3.61 25.30
N LYS A 163 12.89 2.77 26.32
CA LYS A 163 11.78 1.82 26.52
C LYS A 163 10.50 2.57 26.81
N MET A 164 9.42 2.15 26.19
CA MET A 164 8.11 2.75 26.36
C MET A 164 7.20 1.85 27.18
N VAL A 165 6.26 2.46 27.88
CA VAL A 165 5.11 1.77 28.48
C VAL A 165 3.83 2.33 27.87
N LEU A 166 2.77 1.52 27.84
CA LEU A 166 1.47 2.00 27.37
C LEU A 166 0.74 2.69 28.51
N GLY A 167 0.49 3.98 28.36
CA GLY A 167 -0.32 4.80 29.28
C GLY A 167 -1.81 4.45 29.22
N GLU A 168 -2.66 5.33 29.75
CA GLU A 168 -4.11 5.18 29.71
C GLU A 168 -4.66 5.20 28.27
N ALA A 169 -5.80 4.54 28.07
CA ALA A 169 -6.48 4.53 26.79
C ALA A 169 -7.22 5.86 26.57
N ASP A 170 -7.12 6.42 25.38
CA ASP A 170 -7.93 7.55 24.96
C ASP A 170 -9.38 7.14 24.63
N ALA A 171 -10.23 8.10 24.27
CA ALA A 171 -11.64 7.86 23.94
C ALA A 171 -11.86 6.87 22.76
N SER A 172 -10.83 6.64 21.93
CA SER A 172 -10.83 5.64 20.86
C SER A 172 -10.33 4.26 21.30
N GLY A 173 -9.95 4.10 22.56
CA GLY A 173 -9.35 2.89 23.10
C GLY A 173 -7.85 2.75 22.78
N ARG A 174 -7.23 3.75 22.15
CA ARG A 174 -5.81 3.74 21.80
C ARG A 174 -4.96 4.24 22.96
N ARG A 175 -3.95 3.44 23.31
CA ARG A 175 -3.02 3.79 24.41
C ARG A 175 -1.82 4.57 23.88
N SER A 176 -1.52 5.68 24.54
CA SER A 176 -0.36 6.51 24.20
C SER A 176 0.92 5.92 24.80
N PRO A 177 2.05 5.91 24.07
CA PRO A 177 3.33 5.48 24.63
C PRO A 177 3.87 6.57 25.56
N VAL A 178 4.39 6.15 26.72
CA VAL A 178 5.03 6.99 27.74
C VAL A 178 6.43 6.46 27.99
N GLY A 179 7.43 7.33 28.09
CA GLY A 179 8.80 6.93 28.41
C GLY A 179 8.91 6.29 29.79
N SER A 180 9.67 5.22 29.91
CA SER A 180 9.92 4.55 31.20
C SER A 180 11.13 5.11 31.94
N GLY A 181 11.97 5.90 31.26
CA GLY A 181 13.28 6.34 31.76
C GLY A 181 14.37 5.28 31.62
N GLU A 182 14.07 4.10 31.07
CA GLU A 182 15.07 3.07 30.76
C GLU A 182 15.51 3.17 29.31
N PHE A 183 16.82 3.01 29.08
CA PHE A 183 17.39 3.10 27.73
C PHE A 183 18.11 1.81 27.33
N PHE A 184 18.16 1.57 26.02
CA PHE A 184 18.93 0.50 25.41
C PHE A 184 19.48 0.95 24.07
N THR A 185 20.43 0.22 23.52
CA THR A 185 21.04 0.54 22.22
C THR A 185 20.82 -0.57 21.20
N VAL A 186 20.76 -0.17 19.93
CA VAL A 186 20.66 -1.06 18.77
C VAL A 186 21.78 -0.67 17.79
N PRO A 187 22.53 -1.62 17.21
CA PRO A 187 23.46 -1.31 16.12
C PRO A 187 22.77 -0.51 15.02
N CYS A 188 23.38 0.61 14.60
CA CYS A 188 22.73 1.52 13.65
C CYS A 188 23.73 2.42 12.94
N ASP A 189 23.96 2.18 11.67
CA ASP A 189 24.73 3.05 10.80
C ASP A 189 23.83 4.11 10.14
N LEU A 190 22.55 3.77 9.86
CA LEU A 190 21.58 4.66 9.25
C LEU A 190 20.20 4.49 9.90
N VAL A 191 19.54 5.59 10.26
CA VAL A 191 18.14 5.61 10.65
C VAL A 191 17.26 5.98 9.45
N ILE A 192 16.26 5.15 9.16
CA ILE A 192 15.22 5.44 8.17
C ILE A 192 13.94 5.83 8.90
N SER A 193 13.53 7.09 8.72
CA SER A 193 12.30 7.63 9.31
C SER A 193 11.09 7.32 8.43
N ALA A 194 10.20 6.47 8.93
CA ALA A 194 8.91 6.11 8.33
C ALA A 194 7.75 6.50 9.27
N VAL A 195 7.82 7.70 9.84
CA VAL A 195 6.85 8.21 10.84
C VAL A 195 5.66 8.95 10.20
N GLY A 196 5.51 8.82 8.92
CA GLY A 196 4.45 9.38 8.09
C GLY A 196 4.99 10.40 7.10
N GLU A 197 4.23 10.64 6.06
CA GLU A 197 4.46 11.63 5.03
C GLU A 197 3.41 12.72 5.12
N GLN A 198 3.77 13.92 4.66
CA GLN A 198 2.93 15.11 4.69
C GLN A 198 2.75 15.67 3.29
N VAL A 199 1.66 16.37 3.11
CA VAL A 199 1.39 17.16 1.91
C VAL A 199 2.37 18.35 1.88
N ASP A 200 2.74 18.77 0.69
CA ASP A 200 3.57 19.97 0.51
C ASP A 200 2.74 21.23 0.76
N ASP A 201 2.84 21.74 1.98
CA ASP A 201 2.17 22.95 2.44
C ASP A 201 2.63 24.21 1.70
N VAL A 202 3.89 24.26 1.25
CA VAL A 202 4.43 25.39 0.48
C VAL A 202 3.77 25.42 -0.90
N LEU A 203 3.66 24.28 -1.56
CA LEU A 203 2.95 24.15 -2.84
C LEU A 203 1.48 24.56 -2.71
N MET A 204 0.81 24.11 -1.66
CA MET A 204 -0.60 24.44 -1.42
C MET A 204 -0.78 25.94 -1.16
N ALA A 205 0.04 26.53 -0.30
CA ALA A 205 0.00 27.97 -0.02
C ALA A 205 0.30 28.82 -1.25
N ALA A 206 1.28 28.43 -2.08
CA ALA A 206 1.61 29.13 -3.33
C ALA A 206 0.46 29.14 -4.34
N ASN A 207 -0.48 28.20 -4.22
CA ASN A 207 -1.69 28.12 -5.05
C ASN A 207 -2.95 28.65 -4.32
N GLY A 208 -2.83 29.25 -3.14
CA GLY A 208 -3.94 29.78 -2.37
C GLY A 208 -4.88 28.71 -1.80
N ILE A 209 -4.40 27.46 -1.66
CA ILE A 209 -5.19 26.33 -1.16
C ILE A 209 -5.12 26.30 0.36
N GLU A 210 -6.27 26.32 1.02
CA GLU A 210 -6.39 26.22 2.46
C GLU A 210 -6.24 24.76 2.91
N LEU A 211 -5.59 24.57 4.06
CA LEU A 211 -5.36 23.28 4.69
C LEU A 211 -6.13 23.18 6.01
N ASP A 212 -6.61 21.99 6.32
CA ASP A 212 -7.22 21.66 7.61
C ASP A 212 -6.18 21.62 8.75
N LYS A 213 -6.62 21.34 9.97
CA LYS A 213 -5.75 21.18 11.16
C LYS A 213 -4.73 20.05 11.04
N LYS A 214 -4.90 19.14 10.08
CA LYS A 214 -3.97 18.03 9.78
C LYS A 214 -3.04 18.35 8.62
N GLY A 215 -3.07 19.58 8.07
CA GLY A 215 -2.27 19.98 6.93
C GLY A 215 -2.75 19.41 5.59
N ARG A 216 -4.05 19.20 5.41
CA ARG A 216 -4.65 18.56 4.23
C ARG A 216 -5.68 19.46 3.58
N PRO A 217 -5.71 19.54 2.23
CA PRO A 217 -6.78 20.25 1.53
C PRO A 217 -8.08 19.46 1.55
N ALA A 218 -9.19 20.15 1.40
CA ALA A 218 -10.48 19.52 1.13
C ALA A 218 -10.51 18.88 -0.27
N PHE A 219 -11.40 17.93 -0.52
CA PHE A 219 -11.59 17.35 -1.86
C PHE A 219 -11.91 18.44 -2.89
N GLN A 220 -12.94 19.23 -2.67
CA GLN A 220 -13.17 20.48 -3.36
C GLN A 220 -12.53 21.57 -2.52
N THR A 221 -11.48 22.21 -3.06
CA THR A 221 -10.73 23.20 -2.32
C THR A 221 -11.50 24.52 -2.19
N ASN A 222 -10.94 25.47 -1.43
CA ASN A 222 -11.46 26.83 -1.35
C ASN A 222 -11.32 27.62 -2.68
N VAL A 223 -10.53 27.10 -3.65
CA VAL A 223 -10.36 27.73 -4.97
C VAL A 223 -11.30 27.08 -5.97
N GLU A 224 -12.21 27.87 -6.55
CA GLU A 224 -13.20 27.38 -7.49
C GLU A 224 -12.60 26.58 -8.65
N GLY A 225 -13.18 25.42 -8.97
CA GLY A 225 -12.71 24.52 -10.02
C GLY A 225 -11.45 23.73 -9.68
N VAL A 226 -10.94 23.84 -8.44
CA VAL A 226 -9.73 23.13 -7.99
C VAL A 226 -10.08 22.05 -6.96
N TYR A 227 -9.61 20.85 -7.23
CA TYR A 227 -9.84 19.65 -6.43
C TYR A 227 -8.52 19.02 -5.98
N ALA A 228 -8.54 18.27 -4.90
CA ALA A 228 -7.41 17.48 -4.43
C ALA A 228 -7.82 16.01 -4.27
N ALA A 229 -6.92 15.08 -4.63
CA ALA A 229 -7.18 13.64 -4.58
C ALA A 229 -5.98 12.84 -4.11
N GLY A 230 -6.22 11.58 -3.72
CA GLY A 230 -5.20 10.65 -3.25
C GLY A 230 -4.46 11.16 -2.03
N ASP A 231 -3.16 10.86 -1.93
CA ASP A 231 -2.36 11.23 -0.77
C ASP A 231 -2.23 12.75 -0.57
N ALA A 232 -2.40 13.55 -1.63
CA ALA A 232 -2.46 15.01 -1.51
C ALA A 232 -3.62 15.48 -0.63
N LYS A 233 -4.74 14.74 -0.62
CA LYS A 233 -5.94 15.03 0.18
C LYS A 233 -5.97 14.27 1.50
N ARG A 234 -5.59 12.98 1.48
CA ARG A 234 -5.77 12.06 2.60
C ARG A 234 -4.54 11.96 3.51
N GLY A 235 -3.36 12.33 3.01
CA GLY A 235 -2.08 11.82 3.49
C GLY A 235 -1.85 10.40 2.95
N PRO A 236 -0.77 9.71 3.36
CA PRO A 236 -0.46 8.37 2.89
C PRO A 236 -1.65 7.41 3.07
N ALA A 237 -2.08 6.81 1.97
CA ALA A 237 -3.24 5.94 1.88
C ALA A 237 -3.01 4.82 0.86
N THR A 238 -4.05 4.05 0.53
CA THR A 238 -3.95 2.98 -0.44
C THR A 238 -4.15 3.48 -1.88
N VAL A 239 -3.61 2.74 -2.85
CA VAL A 239 -3.84 3.02 -4.29
C VAL A 239 -5.35 2.99 -4.62
N VAL A 240 -6.10 2.07 -4.01
CA VAL A 240 -7.56 1.94 -4.20
C VAL A 240 -8.30 3.22 -3.77
N GLU A 241 -7.91 3.81 -2.65
CA GLU A 241 -8.49 5.08 -2.19
C GLU A 241 -8.14 6.24 -3.12
N GLY A 242 -6.93 6.23 -3.69
CA GLY A 242 -6.55 7.20 -4.73
C GLY A 242 -7.40 7.07 -5.99
N ILE A 243 -7.68 5.85 -6.44
CA ILE A 243 -8.59 5.57 -7.56
C ILE A 243 -10.01 6.05 -7.26
N ALA A 244 -10.50 5.78 -6.04
CA ALA A 244 -11.83 6.25 -5.62
C ALA A 244 -11.95 7.78 -5.63
N ASP A 245 -10.92 8.50 -5.18
CA ASP A 245 -10.89 9.97 -5.25
C ASP A 245 -10.87 10.47 -6.72
N ALA A 246 -10.15 9.79 -7.60
CA ALA A 246 -10.13 10.13 -9.03
C ALA A 246 -11.50 9.91 -9.68
N ALA A 247 -12.19 8.82 -9.34
CA ALA A 247 -13.55 8.58 -9.78
C ALA A 247 -14.52 9.67 -9.29
N ALA A 248 -14.44 10.05 -8.01
CA ALA A 248 -15.24 11.13 -7.45
C ALA A 248 -14.98 12.48 -8.16
N PHE A 249 -13.73 12.76 -8.55
CA PHE A 249 -13.41 13.93 -9.35
C PHE A 249 -14.06 13.87 -10.74
N ALA A 250 -13.97 12.74 -11.42
CA ALA A 250 -14.61 12.55 -12.72
C ALA A 250 -16.13 12.76 -12.64
N GLU A 251 -16.78 12.21 -11.61
CA GLU A 251 -18.19 12.40 -11.36
C GLU A 251 -18.55 13.90 -11.12
N ALA A 252 -17.73 14.60 -10.34
CA ALA A 252 -17.94 16.02 -10.08
C ALA A 252 -17.81 16.87 -11.35
N VAL A 253 -16.90 16.51 -12.26
CA VAL A 253 -16.72 17.21 -13.54
C VAL A 253 -17.84 16.90 -14.55
N ILE A 254 -18.25 15.64 -14.62
CA ILE A 254 -19.30 15.17 -15.55
C ILE A 254 -20.72 15.59 -15.06
N GLY A 255 -20.87 15.82 -13.77
CA GLY A 255 -22.16 16.15 -13.15
C GLY A 255 -23.13 14.97 -12.97
N LYS A 256 -22.62 13.74 -13.09
CA LYS A 256 -23.40 12.52 -12.83
C LYS A 256 -22.49 11.40 -12.30
N ALA A 257 -23.07 10.52 -11.46
CA ALA A 257 -22.38 9.33 -11.01
C ALA A 257 -22.02 8.43 -12.21
N TYR A 258 -20.81 7.90 -12.16
CA TYR A 258 -20.37 6.90 -13.13
C TYR A 258 -21.03 5.56 -12.79
N THR A 259 -21.90 5.09 -13.67
CA THR A 259 -22.40 3.73 -13.59
C THR A 259 -21.52 2.84 -14.46
N TYR A 260 -20.87 1.86 -13.82
CA TYR A 260 -20.28 0.78 -14.59
C TYR A 260 -21.41 0.03 -15.30
N ASP A 261 -21.44 0.04 -16.62
CA ASP A 261 -22.13 -0.98 -17.39
C ASP A 261 -21.36 -2.28 -17.13
N ILE A 262 -21.67 -2.91 -15.99
CA ILE A 262 -21.36 -4.31 -15.83
C ILE A 262 -22.28 -4.99 -16.84
N PRO A 263 -21.75 -5.61 -17.92
CA PRO A 263 -22.60 -6.38 -18.82
C PRO A 263 -23.43 -7.28 -17.91
N GLU A 264 -24.76 -7.31 -18.08
CA GLU A 264 -25.58 -8.32 -17.45
C GLU A 264 -24.94 -9.67 -17.77
N GLN A 265 -23.97 -10.07 -16.96
CA GLN A 265 -23.65 -11.47 -16.88
C GLN A 265 -24.97 -12.08 -16.47
N ALA A 266 -25.49 -12.95 -17.32
CA ALA A 266 -26.63 -13.77 -16.96
C ALA A 266 -26.27 -14.41 -15.63
N TYR A 267 -26.69 -13.76 -14.53
CA TYR A 267 -26.46 -14.28 -13.19
C TYR A 267 -27.10 -15.65 -13.20
N VAL A 268 -26.26 -16.65 -13.20
CA VAL A 268 -26.68 -18.01 -12.92
C VAL A 268 -27.40 -17.92 -11.59
N THR A 269 -28.70 -18.09 -11.58
CA THR A 269 -29.45 -18.01 -10.33
C THR A 269 -28.89 -19.03 -9.35
N LYS A 270 -29.06 -18.81 -8.04
CA LYS A 270 -28.67 -19.82 -7.04
C LYS A 270 -29.25 -21.19 -7.37
N ALA A 271 -30.47 -21.23 -7.90
CA ALA A 271 -31.12 -22.48 -8.36
C ALA A 271 -30.39 -23.10 -9.56
N ASP A 272 -29.92 -22.28 -10.54
CA ASP A 272 -29.14 -22.79 -11.67
C ASP A 272 -27.76 -23.29 -11.22
N ALA A 273 -27.13 -22.60 -10.27
CA ALA A 273 -25.86 -23.02 -9.69
C ALA A 273 -26.04 -24.31 -8.89
N GLU A 274 -27.12 -24.43 -8.12
CA GLU A 274 -27.45 -25.63 -7.37
C GLU A 274 -27.85 -26.82 -8.29
N ALA A 275 -28.57 -26.57 -9.36
CA ALA A 275 -28.89 -27.57 -10.38
C ALA A 275 -27.66 -28.06 -11.15
N LYS A 276 -26.63 -27.19 -11.27
CA LYS A 276 -25.34 -27.53 -11.88
C LYS A 276 -24.33 -28.16 -10.91
N LYS A 277 -24.59 -28.13 -9.60
CA LYS A 277 -23.79 -28.89 -8.64
C LYS A 277 -23.93 -30.35 -8.97
N GLY A 278 -22.81 -30.97 -9.35
CA GLY A 278 -22.78 -32.43 -9.55
C GLY A 278 -23.27 -33.15 -8.31
N ILE A 279 -23.87 -34.32 -8.51
CA ILE A 279 -24.30 -35.21 -7.41
C ILE A 279 -23.04 -35.58 -6.64
N LEU A 280 -22.89 -35.07 -5.43
CA LEU A 280 -21.82 -35.46 -4.52
C LEU A 280 -22.01 -36.96 -4.21
N LYS A 281 -21.15 -37.80 -4.78
CA LYS A 281 -21.05 -39.16 -4.33
C LYS A 281 -20.40 -39.14 -2.95
N MET A 282 -21.20 -39.37 -1.92
CA MET A 282 -20.69 -39.64 -0.59
C MET A 282 -19.87 -40.93 -0.64
N SER A 283 -18.57 -40.84 -0.55
CA SER A 283 -17.68 -41.96 -0.42
C SER A 283 -17.11 -41.97 1.01
N GLU A 284 -17.04 -43.18 1.59
CA GLU A 284 -16.50 -43.39 2.93
C GLU A 284 -14.95 -43.25 2.99
N CYS A 285 -14.31 -42.90 1.90
CA CYS A 285 -12.85 -42.84 1.80
C CYS A 285 -12.34 -41.40 1.76
N ILE A 286 -11.42 -41.05 2.67
CA ILE A 286 -10.76 -39.74 2.75
C ILE A 286 -10.03 -39.38 1.44
N CYS A 287 -9.50 -40.37 0.72
CA CYS A 287 -8.88 -40.13 -0.59
C CYS A 287 -9.89 -39.68 -1.65
N CYS A 288 -11.19 -39.90 -1.45
CA CYS A 288 -12.23 -39.46 -2.38
C CYS A 288 -12.77 -38.05 -2.08
N GLU A 289 -12.38 -37.44 -0.99
CA GLU A 289 -12.70 -36.04 -0.72
C GLU A 289 -11.96 -35.12 -1.72
N GLY A 290 -10.74 -35.48 -2.13
CA GLY A 290 -10.02 -34.82 -3.21
C GLY A 290 -10.69 -34.93 -4.58
N ASP A 291 -11.49 -35.97 -4.78
CA ASP A 291 -12.23 -36.20 -6.04
C ASP A 291 -13.54 -35.40 -6.12
N ARG A 292 -13.95 -34.74 -5.04
CA ARG A 292 -15.20 -33.97 -4.99
C ARG A 292 -15.28 -32.91 -6.09
N CYS A 293 -14.18 -32.21 -6.33
CA CYS A 293 -14.10 -31.19 -7.37
C CYS A 293 -13.86 -31.79 -8.77
N LEU A 294 -13.34 -33.00 -8.83
CA LEU A 294 -13.06 -33.71 -10.10
C LEU A 294 -14.29 -34.32 -10.75
N GLN A 295 -15.36 -34.52 -9.98
CA GLN A 295 -16.60 -35.17 -10.46
C GLN A 295 -17.74 -34.19 -10.77
N CYS A 296 -17.51 -32.90 -10.62
CA CYS A 296 -18.44 -31.89 -11.12
C CYS A 296 -18.44 -31.92 -12.64
N ALA A 297 -19.39 -32.61 -13.24
CA ALA A 297 -19.59 -32.69 -14.70
C ALA A 297 -19.83 -31.30 -15.33
N THR A 298 -20.20 -30.34 -14.50
CA THR A 298 -20.25 -28.92 -14.85
C THR A 298 -19.42 -28.16 -13.81
N VAL A 299 -18.31 -27.72 -14.22
CA VAL A 299 -17.35 -27.02 -13.40
C VAL A 299 -17.96 -25.74 -12.87
N CYS A 300 -18.14 -25.65 -11.57
CA CYS A 300 -18.55 -24.38 -11.00
C CYS A 300 -17.40 -23.38 -10.92
N GLU A 301 -16.15 -23.84 -10.96
CA GLU A 301 -14.92 -23.04 -10.85
C GLU A 301 -14.97 -21.84 -9.86
N ASN A 302 -15.98 -21.80 -8.99
CA ASN A 302 -16.17 -20.69 -8.05
C ASN A 302 -14.94 -20.47 -7.16
N CYS A 303 -14.25 -21.53 -6.76
CA CYS A 303 -13.01 -21.40 -6.01
C CYS A 303 -11.87 -20.80 -6.85
N VAL A 304 -11.91 -20.95 -8.16
CA VAL A 304 -10.96 -20.32 -9.10
C VAL A 304 -11.32 -18.86 -9.31
N ASP A 305 -12.59 -18.59 -9.59
CA ASP A 305 -13.09 -17.23 -9.89
C ASP A 305 -13.08 -16.32 -8.66
N SER A 306 -13.38 -16.86 -7.48
CA SER A 306 -13.40 -16.10 -6.23
C SER A 306 -12.01 -15.87 -5.61
N CYS A 307 -10.98 -16.54 -6.12
CA CYS A 307 -9.63 -16.43 -5.57
C CYS A 307 -8.92 -15.15 -6.07
N PRO A 308 -8.73 -14.13 -5.22
CA PRO A 308 -8.12 -12.87 -5.63
C PRO A 308 -6.65 -13.04 -6.07
N ASN A 309 -5.98 -14.06 -5.54
CA ASN A 309 -4.57 -14.34 -5.83
C ASN A 309 -4.39 -15.43 -6.89
N ARG A 310 -5.48 -15.94 -7.47
CA ARG A 310 -5.45 -17.05 -8.43
C ARG A 310 -4.68 -18.27 -7.92
N ALA A 311 -4.76 -18.54 -6.62
CA ALA A 311 -4.14 -19.71 -6.00
C ALA A 311 -4.83 -21.02 -6.42
N ASN A 312 -6.10 -20.96 -6.84
CA ASN A 312 -6.81 -22.09 -7.43
C ASN A 312 -6.78 -21.94 -8.96
N VAL A 313 -6.33 -22.97 -9.63
CA VAL A 313 -6.19 -23.01 -11.10
C VAL A 313 -6.96 -24.19 -11.67
N ALA A 314 -7.88 -23.94 -12.57
CA ALA A 314 -8.55 -25.01 -13.31
C ALA A 314 -7.66 -25.47 -14.47
N ILE A 315 -7.35 -26.75 -14.52
CA ILE A 315 -6.58 -27.40 -15.59
C ILE A 315 -7.51 -28.30 -16.37
N ARG A 316 -7.68 -28.03 -17.65
CA ARG A 316 -8.45 -28.89 -18.52
C ARG A 316 -7.58 -30.05 -19.01
N MET A 317 -8.04 -31.26 -18.79
CA MET A 317 -7.36 -32.49 -19.16
C MET A 317 -7.68 -32.88 -20.62
N ALA A 318 -6.85 -33.73 -21.21
CA ALA A 318 -7.01 -34.16 -22.60
C ALA A 318 -8.29 -34.99 -22.88
N ASP A 319 -8.85 -35.62 -21.87
CA ASP A 319 -10.11 -36.34 -21.92
C ASP A 319 -11.37 -35.50 -21.78
N GLY A 320 -11.18 -34.16 -21.68
CA GLY A 320 -12.27 -33.21 -21.47
C GLY A 320 -12.67 -32.98 -20.01
N SER A 321 -12.16 -33.78 -19.08
CA SER A 321 -12.28 -33.53 -17.66
C SER A 321 -11.40 -32.34 -17.24
N HIS A 322 -11.57 -31.82 -16.05
CA HIS A 322 -10.66 -30.79 -15.51
C HIS A 322 -10.39 -31.04 -14.03
N GLN A 323 -9.29 -30.47 -13.62
CA GLN A 323 -8.80 -30.55 -12.26
C GLN A 323 -8.56 -29.17 -11.72
N ILE A 324 -8.92 -28.92 -10.47
CA ILE A 324 -8.54 -27.70 -9.75
C ILE A 324 -7.29 -28.02 -8.93
N VAL A 325 -6.25 -27.24 -9.19
CA VAL A 325 -4.98 -27.34 -8.46
C VAL A 325 -4.85 -26.11 -7.57
N HIS A 326 -4.61 -26.35 -6.30
CA HIS A 326 -4.29 -25.30 -5.34
C HIS A 326 -2.78 -25.07 -5.28
N VAL A 327 -2.35 -23.81 -5.37
CA VAL A 327 -0.94 -23.41 -5.27
C VAL A 327 -0.73 -22.66 -3.95
N ASP A 328 -0.27 -23.37 -2.93
CA ASP A 328 -0.12 -22.86 -1.56
C ASP A 328 0.64 -21.52 -1.47
N LYS A 329 1.73 -21.40 -2.26
CA LYS A 329 2.55 -20.18 -2.28
C LYS A 329 1.84 -18.93 -2.85
N MET A 330 0.72 -19.12 -3.53
CA MET A 330 -0.12 -18.04 -4.06
C MET A 330 -1.34 -17.78 -3.16
N CYS A 331 -1.61 -18.67 -2.22
CA CYS A 331 -2.71 -18.53 -1.27
C CYS A 331 -2.32 -17.54 -0.16
N ASN A 332 -3.21 -16.60 0.11
CA ASN A 332 -3.12 -15.68 1.27
C ASN A 332 -4.14 -16.03 2.37
N GLU A 333 -4.74 -17.21 2.31
CA GLU A 333 -5.71 -17.72 3.30
C GLU A 333 -6.90 -16.77 3.55
N CYS A 334 -7.33 -16.03 2.52
CA CYS A 334 -8.42 -15.06 2.65
C CYS A 334 -9.81 -15.68 2.87
N GLY A 335 -9.97 -16.99 2.72
CA GLY A 335 -11.22 -17.70 2.93
C GLY A 335 -12.29 -17.54 1.84
N ASN A 336 -12.04 -16.79 0.77
CA ASN A 336 -13.05 -16.52 -0.26
C ASN A 336 -13.48 -17.77 -1.07
N CYS A 337 -12.70 -18.84 -1.02
CA CYS A 337 -12.98 -20.09 -1.75
C CYS A 337 -13.65 -21.17 -0.88
N THR A 338 -13.92 -20.89 0.39
CA THR A 338 -14.54 -21.83 1.33
C THR A 338 -16.07 -21.75 1.35
#